data_a2f44a48d6eb3697727f7f06822bae27
#
_entry.id   a2f44a48d6eb3697727f7f06822bae27
#
_cell.length_a   1.000
_cell.length_b   1.000
_cell.length_c   1.000
_cell.angle_alpha   90.00
_cell.angle_beta   90.00
_cell.angle_gamma   90.00
#
_symmetry.space_group_name_H-M   'P 1'
#
loop_
_entity.id
_entity.type
_entity.pdbx_description
1 polymer ?
#
loop_
_entity_poly.entity_id
_entity_poly.type
_entity_poly.pdbx_seq_one_letter_code
_entity_poly.pdbx_strand_id
1 'polypeptide(L)'
;MDLEKIFNVGYQGFVDGSVQFFSPRIAELTGYDMEEFNSKAVNWVNDVIHPEDELEARQALIKGLKTDKIYTRAYRILTKSGEEKWILELSQIMCNDEGKLDYVSGTLIDITAEKEEELARARIAGLSGKYLFFSLKGQEYGIDILNIREIIGLMPITPLPDTPGFIKGVINLRGRVIPVMDLRLRLDLGAGETDERTCIIVAETNDSQGAVLAGMIVDAVSEVLFIEGTEVEDSLDDFIKVEGKYVQGLAKTSQGLKTLLNIEYVIPAQELTNLPSAP
;
A
#
# COMPACT_ATOMS: atom_id res chain seq x y z
N MET A 1 -15.47 20.77 11.52
CA MET A 1 -15.57 20.53 10.09
C MET A 1 -15.59 21.88 9.43
N ASP A 2 -14.51 22.23 8.77
CA ASP A 2 -14.33 23.59 8.18
C ASP A 2 -15.01 23.59 6.83
N LEU A 3 -16.19 24.17 6.73
CA LEU A 3 -17.01 24.22 5.50
C LEU A 3 -16.33 24.98 4.35
N GLU A 4 -15.29 25.77 4.62
CA GLU A 4 -14.48 26.47 3.63
C GLU A 4 -13.55 25.53 2.82
N LYS A 5 -13.32 24.30 3.30
CA LYS A 5 -12.48 23.30 2.64
C LYS A 5 -13.25 22.29 1.78
N ILE A 6 -14.59 22.36 1.72
CA ILE A 6 -15.35 21.46 0.86
C ILE A 6 -15.28 21.98 -0.58
N PHE A 7 -14.44 21.36 -1.38
CA PHE A 7 -14.31 21.61 -2.82
C PHE A 7 -15.53 21.03 -3.54
N ASN A 8 -16.52 21.87 -3.83
CA ASN A 8 -17.72 21.47 -4.56
C ASN A 8 -17.70 22.07 -5.98
N VAL A 9 -17.75 21.21 -6.97
CA VAL A 9 -17.85 21.61 -8.39
C VAL A 9 -19.17 21.15 -8.96
N GLY A 10 -20.08 22.11 -9.24
CA GLY A 10 -21.35 21.82 -9.91
C GLY A 10 -21.15 21.53 -11.40
N TYR A 11 -21.91 20.55 -11.94
CA TYR A 11 -21.83 20.14 -13.32
C TYR A 11 -23.16 19.72 -13.90
N GLN A 12 -23.25 19.66 -15.24
CA GLN A 12 -24.29 19.03 -16.03
C GLN A 12 -23.64 18.00 -16.98
N GLY A 13 -24.03 16.74 -16.86
CA GLY A 13 -23.50 15.64 -17.69
C GLY A 13 -24.54 15.16 -18.71
N PHE A 14 -24.08 14.74 -19.89
CA PHE A 14 -24.92 14.30 -21.00
C PHE A 14 -24.71 12.82 -21.32
N VAL A 15 -25.63 12.26 -22.11
CA VAL A 15 -25.63 10.83 -22.47
C VAL A 15 -24.36 10.39 -23.21
N ASP A 16 -23.73 11.30 -23.95
CA ASP A 16 -22.48 11.06 -24.70
C ASP A 16 -21.22 11.09 -23.83
N GLY A 17 -21.38 11.25 -22.50
CA GLY A 17 -20.27 11.35 -21.56
C GLY A 17 -19.61 12.73 -21.52
N SER A 18 -20.09 13.70 -22.32
CA SER A 18 -19.66 15.08 -22.21
C SER A 18 -20.24 15.72 -20.95
N VAL A 19 -19.50 16.69 -20.38
CA VAL A 19 -19.87 17.39 -19.15
C VAL A 19 -19.69 18.89 -19.38
N GLN A 20 -20.61 19.66 -18.84
CA GLN A 20 -20.53 21.12 -18.77
C GLN A 20 -20.33 21.52 -17.31
N PHE A 21 -19.28 22.26 -17.03
CA PHE A 21 -19.00 22.82 -15.72
C PHE A 21 -19.41 24.27 -15.63
N PHE A 22 -19.80 24.69 -14.42
CA PHE A 22 -20.24 26.05 -14.12
C PHE A 22 -19.27 26.85 -13.25
N SER A 23 -18.17 26.18 -12.82
CA SER A 23 -17.16 26.78 -11.97
C SER A 23 -15.76 26.52 -12.49
N PRO A 24 -14.89 27.55 -12.59
CA PRO A 24 -13.48 27.38 -12.96
C PRO A 24 -12.68 26.54 -11.94
N ARG A 25 -13.24 26.26 -10.76
CA ARG A 25 -12.63 25.38 -9.76
C ARG A 25 -12.39 23.95 -10.25
N ILE A 26 -13.04 23.55 -11.34
CA ILE A 26 -12.76 22.26 -11.96
C ILE A 26 -11.29 22.13 -12.36
N ALA A 27 -10.61 23.21 -12.70
CA ALA A 27 -9.19 23.20 -13.02
C ALA A 27 -8.31 22.86 -11.81
N GLU A 28 -8.71 23.28 -10.60
CA GLU A 28 -8.00 22.93 -9.35
C GLU A 28 -8.19 21.44 -9.00
N LEU A 29 -9.34 20.87 -9.38
CA LEU A 29 -9.66 19.47 -9.13
C LEU A 29 -8.98 18.52 -10.11
N THR A 30 -8.97 18.87 -11.39
CA THR A 30 -8.60 17.95 -12.49
C THR A 30 -7.35 18.37 -13.26
N GLY A 31 -6.92 19.61 -13.12
CA GLY A 31 -5.87 20.19 -13.97
C GLY A 31 -6.29 20.56 -15.40
N TYR A 32 -7.57 20.29 -15.76
CA TYR A 32 -8.17 20.69 -17.04
C TYR A 32 -8.97 21.97 -16.86
N ASP A 33 -8.86 22.90 -17.80
CA ASP A 33 -9.68 24.11 -17.80
C ASP A 33 -11.15 23.80 -18.09
N MET A 34 -12.06 24.60 -17.52
CA MET A 34 -13.50 24.46 -17.73
C MET A 34 -13.87 24.48 -19.23
N GLU A 35 -13.18 25.28 -20.02
CA GLU A 35 -13.43 25.40 -21.46
C GLU A 35 -13.07 24.09 -22.23
N GLU A 36 -12.10 23.31 -21.78
CA GLU A 36 -11.75 22.03 -22.38
C GLU A 36 -12.90 21.03 -22.28
N PHE A 37 -13.66 21.05 -21.18
CA PHE A 37 -14.87 20.25 -21.02
C PHE A 37 -16.04 20.83 -21.83
N ASN A 38 -16.29 22.13 -21.72
CA ASN A 38 -17.43 22.78 -22.34
C ASN A 38 -17.35 22.78 -23.88
N SER A 39 -16.14 22.78 -24.44
CA SER A 39 -15.89 22.58 -25.88
C SER A 39 -15.90 21.12 -26.31
N LYS A 40 -16.05 20.17 -25.36
CA LYS A 40 -15.96 18.71 -25.57
C LYS A 40 -14.58 18.22 -26.04
N ALA A 41 -13.53 18.99 -25.83
CA ALA A 41 -12.16 18.57 -26.08
C ALA A 41 -11.71 17.47 -25.09
N VAL A 42 -12.30 17.46 -23.89
CA VAL A 42 -12.10 16.43 -22.85
C VAL A 42 -13.45 15.81 -22.50
N ASN A 43 -13.51 14.49 -22.49
CA ASN A 43 -14.68 13.70 -22.11
C ASN A 43 -14.50 13.16 -20.68
N TRP A 44 -15.44 13.45 -19.79
CA TRP A 44 -15.33 13.07 -18.37
C TRP A 44 -15.16 11.56 -18.17
N VAL A 45 -15.95 10.77 -18.90
CA VAL A 45 -15.97 9.31 -18.71
C VAL A 45 -14.73 8.65 -19.30
N ASN A 46 -14.29 9.09 -20.48
CA ASN A 46 -13.23 8.40 -21.22
C ASN A 46 -11.83 8.91 -20.86
N ASP A 47 -11.71 10.19 -20.49
CA ASP A 47 -10.40 10.84 -20.32
C ASP A 47 -10.07 11.16 -18.86
N VAL A 48 -11.07 11.17 -17.95
CA VAL A 48 -10.89 11.60 -16.56
C VAL A 48 -11.18 10.50 -15.55
N ILE A 49 -12.27 9.73 -15.72
CA ILE A 49 -12.54 8.60 -14.79
C ILE A 49 -11.43 7.56 -14.92
N HIS A 50 -10.94 7.07 -13.79
CA HIS A 50 -9.94 6.00 -13.80
C HIS A 50 -10.47 4.75 -14.51
N PRO A 51 -9.71 4.12 -15.43
CA PRO A 51 -10.21 3.02 -16.28
C PRO A 51 -10.81 1.84 -15.51
N GLU A 52 -10.25 1.51 -14.35
CA GLU A 52 -10.77 0.42 -13.50
C GLU A 52 -12.14 0.74 -12.88
N ASP A 53 -12.47 2.01 -12.69
CA ASP A 53 -13.69 2.45 -12.01
C ASP A 53 -14.84 2.78 -12.99
N GLU A 54 -14.55 2.83 -14.29
CA GLU A 54 -15.51 3.22 -15.34
C GLU A 54 -16.78 2.34 -15.33
N LEU A 55 -16.60 1.02 -15.20
CA LEU A 55 -17.72 0.08 -15.21
C LEU A 55 -18.67 0.29 -14.02
N GLU A 56 -18.11 0.44 -12.81
CA GLU A 56 -18.89 0.67 -11.59
C GLU A 56 -19.58 2.03 -11.63
N ALA A 57 -18.89 3.04 -12.10
CA ALA A 57 -19.45 4.38 -12.30
C ALA A 57 -20.67 4.37 -13.22
N ARG A 58 -20.63 3.61 -14.32
CA ARG A 58 -21.78 3.44 -15.23
C ARG A 58 -22.93 2.65 -14.59
N GLN A 59 -22.65 1.65 -13.78
CA GLN A 59 -23.68 0.86 -13.08
C GLN A 59 -24.47 1.68 -12.09
N ALA A 60 -23.84 2.62 -11.37
CA ALA A 60 -24.53 3.53 -10.46
C ALA A 60 -25.57 4.40 -11.16
N LEU A 61 -25.23 4.95 -12.33
CA LEU A 61 -26.17 5.72 -13.17
C LEU A 61 -27.37 4.86 -13.63
N ILE A 62 -27.09 3.65 -14.12
CA ILE A 62 -28.14 2.71 -14.58
C ILE A 62 -29.08 2.34 -13.43
N LYS A 63 -28.55 2.13 -12.23
CA LYS A 63 -29.34 1.86 -11.03
C LYS A 63 -30.22 3.06 -10.68
N GLY A 64 -29.67 4.27 -10.65
CA GLY A 64 -30.42 5.51 -10.40
C GLY A 64 -31.55 5.75 -11.39
N LEU A 65 -31.35 5.41 -12.68
CA LEU A 65 -32.42 5.49 -13.70
C LEU A 65 -33.65 4.62 -13.39
N LYS A 66 -33.43 3.50 -12.70
CA LYS A 66 -34.49 2.54 -12.36
C LYS A 66 -35.15 2.80 -11.01
N THR A 67 -34.58 3.70 -10.20
CA THR A 67 -35.07 4.01 -8.85
C THR A 67 -35.61 5.43 -8.73
N ASP A 68 -35.07 6.21 -7.86
CA ASP A 68 -35.52 7.56 -7.47
C ASP A 68 -34.92 8.70 -8.29
N LYS A 69 -34.17 8.38 -9.35
CA LYS A 69 -33.47 9.36 -10.20
C LYS A 69 -32.35 10.12 -9.48
N ILE A 70 -31.90 9.60 -8.35
CA ILE A 70 -30.75 10.12 -7.62
C ILE A 70 -29.70 9.01 -7.52
N TYR A 71 -28.44 9.35 -7.60
CA TYR A 71 -27.36 8.44 -7.29
C TYR A 71 -26.20 9.16 -6.62
N THR A 72 -25.51 8.38 -5.80
CA THR A 72 -24.26 8.76 -5.18
C THR A 72 -23.23 7.71 -5.54
N ARG A 73 -22.03 8.13 -5.93
CA ARG A 73 -20.92 7.22 -6.20
C ARG A 73 -19.60 7.86 -5.84
N ALA A 74 -18.66 7.03 -5.37
CA ALA A 74 -17.27 7.42 -5.20
C ALA A 74 -16.43 6.65 -6.22
N TYR A 75 -15.48 7.32 -6.85
CA TYR A 75 -14.59 6.73 -7.86
C TYR A 75 -13.32 7.56 -7.98
N ARG A 76 -12.30 6.96 -8.58
CA ARG A 76 -11.03 7.64 -8.87
C ARG A 76 -11.10 8.39 -10.19
N ILE A 77 -10.41 9.49 -10.24
CA ILE A 77 -10.12 10.22 -11.46
C ILE A 77 -8.61 10.31 -11.68
N LEU A 78 -8.20 10.47 -12.93
CA LEU A 78 -6.85 10.84 -13.31
C LEU A 78 -6.84 12.31 -13.72
N THR A 79 -6.04 13.12 -13.03
CA THR A 79 -5.84 14.51 -13.40
C THR A 79 -5.04 14.64 -14.69
N LYS A 80 -4.97 15.81 -15.27
CA LYS A 80 -4.18 16.12 -16.48
C LYS A 80 -2.68 15.80 -16.30
N SER A 81 -2.17 15.87 -15.06
CA SER A 81 -0.80 15.47 -14.72
C SER A 81 -0.61 13.98 -14.49
N GLY A 82 -1.68 13.20 -14.47
CA GLY A 82 -1.67 11.76 -14.15
C GLY A 82 -1.75 11.45 -12.65
N GLU A 83 -2.02 12.45 -11.81
CA GLU A 83 -2.28 12.26 -10.39
C GLU A 83 -3.66 11.61 -10.19
N GLU A 84 -3.75 10.63 -9.28
CA GLU A 84 -5.00 9.98 -8.92
C GLU A 84 -5.69 10.76 -7.79
N LYS A 85 -7.00 11.01 -7.94
CA LYS A 85 -7.84 11.62 -6.90
C LYS A 85 -9.14 10.87 -6.73
N TRP A 86 -9.68 10.86 -5.50
CA TRP A 86 -10.98 10.30 -5.20
C TRP A 86 -12.07 11.36 -5.23
N ILE A 87 -13.14 11.09 -5.97
CA ILE A 87 -14.30 11.97 -6.13
C ILE A 87 -15.54 11.32 -5.57
N LEU A 88 -16.29 12.04 -4.74
CA LEU A 88 -17.66 11.74 -4.41
C LEU A 88 -18.58 12.54 -5.32
N GLU A 89 -19.41 11.87 -6.10
CA GLU A 89 -20.40 12.46 -6.98
C GLU A 89 -21.80 12.28 -6.38
N LEU A 90 -22.49 13.40 -6.23
CA LEU A 90 -23.89 13.45 -5.79
C LEU A 90 -24.72 14.01 -6.95
N SER A 91 -25.63 13.21 -7.51
CA SER A 91 -26.26 13.56 -8.77
C SER A 91 -27.73 13.20 -8.85
N GLN A 92 -28.46 14.04 -9.59
CA GLN A 92 -29.86 13.84 -9.95
C GLN A 92 -29.99 13.66 -11.48
N ILE A 93 -30.76 12.66 -11.87
CA ILE A 93 -31.04 12.33 -13.25
C ILE A 93 -32.28 13.09 -13.69
N MET A 94 -32.13 13.89 -14.72
CA MET A 94 -33.22 14.62 -15.36
C MET A 94 -33.68 13.85 -16.59
N CYS A 95 -34.99 13.62 -16.69
CA CYS A 95 -35.59 12.92 -17.82
C CYS A 95 -36.43 13.89 -18.64
N ASN A 96 -36.51 13.68 -19.95
CA ASN A 96 -37.39 14.38 -20.85
C ASN A 96 -38.85 13.90 -20.70
N ASP A 97 -39.78 14.50 -21.44
CA ASP A 97 -41.21 14.18 -21.40
C ASP A 97 -41.52 12.72 -21.78
N GLU A 98 -40.61 12.04 -22.47
CA GLU A 98 -40.72 10.62 -22.82
C GLU A 98 -40.18 9.71 -21.71
N GLY A 99 -39.70 10.25 -20.60
CA GLY A 99 -39.08 9.51 -19.50
C GLY A 99 -37.67 8.99 -19.78
N LYS A 100 -37.04 9.41 -20.87
CA LYS A 100 -35.65 9.08 -21.20
C LYS A 100 -34.68 10.05 -20.54
N LEU A 101 -33.47 9.60 -20.26
CA LEU A 101 -32.40 10.44 -19.76
C LEU A 101 -32.17 11.63 -20.70
N ASP A 102 -32.29 12.83 -20.17
CA ASP A 102 -31.95 14.08 -20.83
C ASP A 102 -30.56 14.54 -20.43
N TYR A 103 -30.37 14.81 -19.15
CA TYR A 103 -29.05 15.12 -18.57
C TYR A 103 -28.99 14.71 -17.10
N VAL A 104 -27.79 14.74 -16.55
CA VAL A 104 -27.53 14.57 -15.13
C VAL A 104 -27.05 15.90 -14.58
N SER A 105 -27.57 16.33 -13.45
CA SER A 105 -27.08 17.51 -12.74
C SER A 105 -26.56 17.09 -11.38
N GLY A 106 -25.37 17.55 -11.01
CA GLY A 106 -24.76 17.09 -9.78
C GLY A 106 -23.59 17.94 -9.28
N THR A 107 -22.98 17.44 -8.25
CA THR A 107 -21.83 18.05 -7.60
C THR A 107 -20.73 17.01 -7.42
N LEU A 108 -19.52 17.40 -7.72
CA LEU A 108 -18.30 16.66 -7.45
C LEU A 108 -17.63 17.21 -6.21
N ILE A 109 -17.19 16.33 -5.33
CA ILE A 109 -16.51 16.65 -4.09
C ILE A 109 -15.18 15.87 -4.08
N ASP A 110 -14.08 16.57 -3.86
CA ASP A 110 -12.79 15.90 -3.62
C ASP A 110 -12.81 15.26 -2.23
N ILE A 111 -12.67 13.95 -2.18
CA ILE A 111 -12.60 13.15 -0.96
C ILE A 111 -11.26 12.40 -0.86
N THR A 112 -10.23 12.87 -1.56
CA THR A 112 -8.93 12.19 -1.62
C THR A 112 -8.34 12.06 -0.22
N ALA A 113 -8.29 13.16 0.53
CA ALA A 113 -7.73 13.15 1.88
C ALA A 113 -8.49 12.20 2.84
N GLU A 114 -9.82 12.18 2.76
CA GLU A 114 -10.66 11.29 3.58
C GLU A 114 -10.43 9.82 3.21
N LYS A 115 -10.27 9.53 1.91
CA LYS A 115 -10.00 8.17 1.42
C LYS A 115 -8.61 7.71 1.77
N GLU A 116 -7.61 8.55 1.66
CA GLU A 116 -6.24 8.25 2.08
C GLU A 116 -6.19 7.96 3.59
N GLU A 117 -6.86 8.76 4.41
CA GLU A 117 -6.96 8.53 5.85
C GLU A 117 -7.69 7.22 6.19
N GLU A 118 -8.81 6.91 5.49
CA GLU A 118 -9.55 5.65 5.65
C GLU A 118 -8.66 4.44 5.31
N LEU A 119 -7.95 4.49 4.19
CA LEU A 119 -7.05 3.43 3.74
C LEU A 119 -5.85 3.27 4.68
N ALA A 120 -5.26 4.36 5.14
CA ALA A 120 -4.18 4.34 6.12
C ALA A 120 -4.64 3.71 7.45
N ARG A 121 -5.81 4.09 7.95
CA ARG A 121 -6.41 3.47 9.15
C ARG A 121 -6.69 1.98 8.97
N ALA A 122 -7.22 1.58 7.81
CA ALA A 122 -7.49 0.17 7.52
C ALA A 122 -6.17 -0.64 7.43
N ARG A 123 -5.13 -0.06 6.81
CA ARG A 123 -3.79 -0.66 6.75
C ARG A 123 -3.21 -0.85 8.15
N ILE A 124 -3.23 0.18 8.97
CA ILE A 124 -2.74 0.13 10.36
C ILE A 124 -3.53 -0.88 11.19
N ALA A 125 -4.86 -0.91 11.07
CA ALA A 125 -5.70 -1.90 11.77
C ALA A 125 -5.34 -3.34 11.38
N GLY A 126 -4.94 -3.56 10.13
CA GLY A 126 -4.46 -4.84 9.62
C GLY A 126 -3.12 -5.29 10.21
N LEU A 127 -2.37 -4.38 10.87
CA LEU A 127 -1.11 -4.69 11.55
C LEU A 127 -1.30 -5.20 12.99
N SER A 128 -2.53 -5.36 13.46
CA SER A 128 -2.78 -6.00 14.76
C SER A 128 -2.35 -7.47 14.73
N GLY A 129 -1.43 -7.85 15.62
CA GLY A 129 -0.91 -9.21 15.61
C GLY A 129 0.20 -9.46 16.63
N LYS A 130 0.69 -10.69 16.63
CA LYS A 130 1.87 -11.06 17.43
C LYS A 130 3.12 -10.88 16.60
N TYR A 131 4.08 -10.14 17.14
CA TYR A 131 5.36 -9.89 16.49
C TYR A 131 6.50 -10.49 17.30
N LEU A 132 7.42 -11.15 16.64
CA LEU A 132 8.72 -11.50 17.19
C LEU A 132 9.64 -10.29 17.05
N PHE A 133 10.12 -9.78 18.18
CA PHE A 133 11.08 -8.69 18.21
C PHE A 133 12.51 -9.22 18.33
N PHE A 134 13.42 -8.54 17.66
CA PHE A 134 14.84 -8.84 17.64
C PHE A 134 15.65 -7.56 17.44
N SER A 135 16.90 -7.58 17.84
CA SER A 135 17.80 -6.43 17.73
C SER A 135 18.68 -6.51 16.50
N LEU A 136 18.92 -5.36 15.87
CA LEU A 136 19.94 -5.10 14.86
C LEU A 136 20.65 -3.79 15.21
N LYS A 137 21.95 -3.83 15.45
CA LYS A 137 22.74 -2.62 15.77
C LYS A 137 22.15 -1.81 16.94
N GLY A 138 21.58 -2.50 17.92
CA GLY A 138 20.99 -1.87 19.10
C GLY A 138 19.61 -1.24 18.88
N GLN A 139 18.99 -1.43 17.74
CA GLN A 139 17.60 -1.04 17.46
C GLN A 139 16.71 -2.28 17.41
N GLU A 140 15.45 -2.13 17.81
CA GLU A 140 14.46 -3.20 17.87
C GLU A 140 13.59 -3.21 16.63
N TYR A 141 13.49 -4.40 16.02
CA TYR A 141 12.69 -4.67 14.84
C TYR A 141 11.72 -5.80 15.12
N GLY A 142 10.54 -5.77 14.53
CA GLY A 142 9.51 -6.79 14.70
C GLY A 142 9.08 -7.40 13.36
N ILE A 143 8.86 -8.70 13.34
CA ILE A 143 8.27 -9.44 12.22
C ILE A 143 7.06 -10.19 12.74
N ASP A 144 5.95 -10.22 11.94
CA ASP A 144 4.77 -11.02 12.27
C ASP A 144 5.17 -12.48 12.51
N ILE A 145 4.76 -13.00 13.66
CA ILE A 145 5.11 -14.36 14.07
C ILE A 145 4.56 -15.43 13.12
N LEU A 146 3.51 -15.12 12.38
CA LEU A 146 2.93 -16.04 11.40
C LEU A 146 3.89 -16.37 10.25
N ASN A 147 4.83 -15.47 9.97
CA ASN A 147 5.86 -15.68 8.95
C ASN A 147 7.08 -16.47 9.47
N ILE A 148 7.16 -16.73 10.76
CA ILE A 148 8.33 -17.37 11.38
C ILE A 148 8.12 -18.86 11.46
N ARG A 149 9.08 -19.63 10.98
CA ARG A 149 9.07 -21.08 11.03
C ARG A 149 9.84 -21.63 12.20
N GLU A 150 11.06 -21.13 12.39
CA GLU A 150 11.90 -21.49 13.55
C GLU A 150 13.02 -20.47 13.80
N ILE A 151 13.60 -20.53 14.98
CA ILE A 151 14.75 -19.73 15.39
C ILE A 151 15.86 -20.72 15.75
N ILE A 152 17.03 -20.56 15.15
CA ILE A 152 18.16 -21.47 15.36
C ILE A 152 19.40 -20.65 15.70
N GLY A 153 20.30 -21.25 16.46
CA GLY A 153 21.65 -20.68 16.68
C GLY A 153 22.41 -20.52 15.38
N LEU A 154 23.40 -19.65 15.38
CA LEU A 154 24.30 -19.50 14.23
C LEU A 154 25.01 -20.84 13.96
N MET A 155 24.94 -21.31 12.72
CA MET A 155 25.52 -22.55 12.27
C MET A 155 26.40 -22.31 11.03
N PRO A 156 27.25 -23.25 10.63
CA PRO A 156 28.08 -23.11 9.43
C PRO A 156 27.24 -22.82 8.19
N ILE A 157 27.58 -21.73 7.48
CA ILE A 157 26.95 -21.27 6.24
C ILE A 157 27.89 -21.63 5.09
N THR A 158 27.39 -22.30 4.07
CA THR A 158 28.13 -22.57 2.84
C THR A 158 27.99 -21.36 1.90
N PRO A 159 29.06 -20.64 1.59
CA PRO A 159 28.97 -19.45 0.70
C PRO A 159 28.51 -19.86 -0.70
N LEU A 160 27.79 -18.98 -1.35
CA LEU A 160 27.43 -19.11 -2.77
C LEU A 160 28.20 -18.05 -3.59
N PRO A 161 28.75 -18.41 -4.76
CA PRO A 161 29.38 -17.45 -5.67
C PRO A 161 28.34 -16.54 -6.31
N ASP A 162 28.78 -15.39 -6.76
CA ASP A 162 27.99 -14.43 -7.56
C ASP A 162 26.62 -14.02 -6.94
N THR A 163 26.59 -13.86 -5.61
CA THR A 163 25.40 -13.44 -4.88
C THR A 163 25.53 -12.00 -4.34
N PRO A 164 24.41 -11.28 -4.15
CA PRO A 164 24.42 -9.97 -3.49
C PRO A 164 25.11 -10.03 -2.11
N GLY A 165 25.78 -8.94 -1.71
CA GLY A 165 26.61 -8.92 -0.50
C GLY A 165 25.86 -9.20 0.82
N PHE A 166 24.54 -9.01 0.84
CA PHE A 166 23.71 -9.37 1.99
C PHE A 166 23.39 -10.88 2.05
N ILE A 167 23.49 -11.64 0.96
CA ILE A 167 23.37 -13.11 0.95
C ILE A 167 24.68 -13.70 1.44
N LYS A 168 24.64 -14.44 2.55
CA LYS A 168 25.82 -15.07 3.15
C LYS A 168 26.09 -16.48 2.61
N GLY A 169 25.10 -17.09 1.99
CA GLY A 169 25.17 -18.44 1.47
C GLY A 169 23.93 -19.26 1.81
N VAL A 170 24.12 -20.55 2.05
CA VAL A 170 23.04 -21.49 2.37
C VAL A 170 23.38 -22.34 3.60
N ILE A 171 22.33 -22.80 4.29
CA ILE A 171 22.40 -23.79 5.35
C ILE A 171 21.60 -25.03 4.96
N ASN A 172 21.98 -26.18 5.49
CA ASN A 172 21.14 -27.37 5.42
C ASN A 172 20.37 -27.53 6.73
N LEU A 173 19.08 -27.28 6.68
CA LEU A 173 18.19 -27.41 7.82
C LEU A 173 17.24 -28.58 7.60
N ARG A 174 17.49 -29.69 8.32
CA ARG A 174 16.68 -30.91 8.23
C ARG A 174 16.52 -31.46 6.80
N GLY A 175 17.59 -31.37 6.00
CA GLY A 175 17.60 -31.84 4.60
C GLY A 175 17.05 -30.84 3.58
N ARG A 176 16.70 -29.64 4.03
CA ARG A 176 16.31 -28.52 3.13
C ARG A 176 17.46 -27.52 3.04
N VAL A 177 17.81 -27.13 1.85
CA VAL A 177 18.75 -26.03 1.60
C VAL A 177 18.01 -24.71 1.70
N ILE A 178 18.41 -23.87 2.66
CA ILE A 178 17.79 -22.59 2.94
C ILE A 178 18.81 -21.47 2.71
N PRO A 179 18.53 -20.48 1.85
CA PRO A 179 19.37 -19.31 1.70
C PRO A 179 19.39 -18.49 2.99
N VAL A 180 20.56 -17.94 3.32
CA VAL A 180 20.76 -17.13 4.53
C VAL A 180 21.27 -15.76 4.15
N MET A 181 20.59 -14.73 4.66
CA MET A 181 20.98 -13.33 4.50
C MET A 181 21.38 -12.70 5.84
N ASP A 182 22.27 -11.72 5.79
CA ASP A 182 22.53 -10.82 6.91
C ASP A 182 21.54 -9.65 6.84
N LEU A 183 20.60 -9.60 7.79
CA LEU A 183 19.53 -8.62 7.79
C LEU A 183 20.05 -7.20 7.99
N ARG A 184 21.19 -7.02 8.66
CA ARG A 184 21.85 -5.72 8.82
C ARG A 184 22.28 -5.14 7.48
N LEU A 185 22.87 -5.99 6.62
CA LEU A 185 23.29 -5.60 5.27
C LEU A 185 22.09 -5.40 4.35
N ARG A 186 21.05 -6.20 4.48
CA ARG A 186 19.82 -6.07 3.70
C ARG A 186 19.12 -4.73 3.95
N LEU A 187 19.15 -4.26 5.20
CA LEU A 187 18.53 -3.00 5.63
C LEU A 187 19.50 -1.81 5.59
N ASP A 188 20.68 -1.97 4.99
CA ASP A 188 21.73 -0.95 4.86
C ASP A 188 22.24 -0.37 6.20
N LEU A 189 22.20 -1.18 7.25
CA LEU A 189 22.70 -0.82 8.58
C LEU A 189 24.22 -1.05 8.73
N GLY A 190 24.86 -1.57 7.69
CA GLY A 190 26.28 -1.95 7.70
C GLY A 190 26.54 -3.29 8.39
N ALA A 191 27.74 -3.83 8.18
CA ALA A 191 28.15 -5.11 8.78
C ALA A 191 28.18 -5.05 10.32
N GLY A 192 27.86 -6.15 10.98
CA GLY A 192 27.92 -6.31 12.42
C GLY A 192 28.81 -7.49 12.82
N GLU A 193 29.26 -7.47 14.07
CA GLU A 193 29.94 -8.60 14.69
C GLU A 193 28.93 -9.68 15.08
N THR A 194 29.38 -10.92 15.17
CA THR A 194 28.56 -12.04 15.66
C THR A 194 29.02 -12.40 17.08
N ASP A 195 28.08 -12.63 17.97
CA ASP A 195 28.31 -13.06 19.35
C ASP A 195 27.46 -14.31 19.67
N GLU A 196 27.46 -14.73 20.93
CA GLU A 196 26.73 -15.91 21.40
C GLU A 196 25.20 -15.78 21.29
N ARG A 197 24.69 -14.52 21.16
CA ARG A 197 23.26 -14.24 21.02
C ARG A 197 22.81 -14.17 19.56
N THR A 198 23.80 -14.06 18.64
CA THR A 198 23.52 -14.02 17.20
C THR A 198 22.84 -15.30 16.76
N CYS A 199 21.72 -15.16 16.08
CA CYS A 199 20.92 -16.29 15.65
C CYS A 199 20.37 -16.10 14.24
N ILE A 200 19.79 -17.16 13.71
CA ILE A 200 19.12 -17.15 12.41
C ILE A 200 17.62 -17.33 12.66
N ILE A 201 16.84 -16.37 12.23
CA ILE A 201 15.38 -16.48 12.14
C ILE A 201 15.06 -17.05 10.76
N VAL A 202 14.46 -18.24 10.72
CA VAL A 202 13.95 -18.83 9.49
C VAL A 202 12.51 -18.37 9.29
N ALA A 203 12.30 -17.61 8.24
CA ALA A 203 10.99 -17.08 7.90
C ALA A 203 10.53 -17.57 6.52
N GLU A 204 9.23 -17.50 6.31
CA GLU A 204 8.57 -17.88 5.07
C GLU A 204 7.81 -16.69 4.50
N THR A 205 7.93 -16.48 3.21
CA THR A 205 7.11 -15.58 2.41
C THR A 205 6.59 -16.32 1.19
N ASN A 206 5.72 -15.70 0.43
CA ASN A 206 5.17 -16.28 -0.79
C ASN A 206 5.64 -15.50 -2.02
N ASP A 207 5.90 -16.23 -3.10
CA ASP A 207 6.06 -15.65 -4.43
C ASP A 207 5.03 -16.24 -5.40
N SER A 208 5.15 -15.90 -6.69
CA SER A 208 4.27 -16.43 -7.75
C SER A 208 4.38 -17.95 -7.94
N GLN A 209 5.42 -18.60 -7.41
CA GLN A 209 5.68 -20.05 -7.52
C GLN A 209 5.37 -20.81 -6.23
N GLY A 210 5.12 -20.13 -5.12
CA GLY A 210 4.77 -20.70 -3.83
C GLY A 210 5.55 -20.15 -2.65
N ALA A 211 5.63 -20.93 -1.57
CA ALA A 211 6.30 -20.54 -0.34
C ALA A 211 7.82 -20.58 -0.45
N VAL A 212 8.49 -19.49 -0.09
CA VAL A 212 9.95 -19.32 -0.07
C VAL A 212 10.43 -19.21 1.37
N LEU A 213 11.37 -20.06 1.76
CA LEU A 213 12.04 -20.01 3.06
C LEU A 213 13.36 -19.25 2.96
N ALA A 214 13.64 -18.39 3.93
CA ALA A 214 14.90 -17.69 4.07
C ALA A 214 15.33 -17.61 5.53
N GLY A 215 16.64 -17.77 5.78
CA GLY A 215 17.25 -17.49 7.07
C GLY A 215 17.74 -16.04 7.13
N MET A 216 17.44 -15.36 8.21
CA MET A 216 17.86 -13.97 8.48
C MET A 216 18.76 -13.97 9.71
N ILE A 217 20.02 -13.55 9.56
CA ILE A 217 20.94 -13.35 10.69
C ILE A 217 20.55 -12.06 11.40
N VAL A 218 20.32 -12.16 12.70
CA VAL A 218 20.02 -11.04 13.61
C VAL A 218 20.94 -11.05 14.81
N ASP A 219 21.14 -9.91 15.49
CA ASP A 219 22.04 -9.82 16.64
C ASP A 219 21.54 -10.60 17.85
N ALA A 220 20.26 -10.50 18.15
CA ALA A 220 19.61 -11.27 19.21
C ALA A 220 18.10 -11.25 19.02
N VAL A 221 17.42 -12.31 19.43
CA VAL A 221 15.96 -12.32 19.60
C VAL A 221 15.62 -11.76 20.98
N SER A 222 14.62 -10.90 21.08
CA SER A 222 14.23 -10.22 22.31
C SER A 222 13.00 -10.85 22.94
N GLU A 223 11.83 -10.67 22.31
CA GLU A 223 10.54 -11.05 22.91
C GLU A 223 9.46 -11.23 21.83
N VAL A 224 8.33 -11.78 22.22
CA VAL A 224 7.10 -11.78 21.40
C VAL A 224 6.07 -10.90 22.09
N LEU A 225 5.58 -9.87 21.39
CA LEU A 225 4.52 -9.00 21.89
C LEU A 225 3.31 -9.07 20.94
N PHE A 226 2.13 -8.90 21.52
CA PHE A 226 0.94 -8.56 20.76
C PHE A 226 0.89 -7.04 20.61
N ILE A 227 0.75 -6.57 19.39
CA ILE A 227 0.61 -5.15 19.03
C ILE A 227 -0.82 -4.93 18.55
N GLU A 228 -1.50 -3.95 19.12
CA GLU A 228 -2.78 -3.49 18.60
C GLU A 228 -2.55 -2.49 17.48
N GLY A 229 -3.41 -2.48 16.43
CA GLY A 229 -3.28 -1.53 15.33
C GLY A 229 -3.26 -0.07 15.80
N THR A 230 -3.98 0.25 16.89
CA THR A 230 -3.99 1.58 17.53
C THR A 230 -2.65 2.00 18.13
N GLU A 231 -1.74 1.05 18.36
CA GLU A 231 -0.39 1.28 18.87
C GLU A 231 0.63 1.49 17.75
N VAL A 232 0.21 1.37 16.48
CA VAL A 232 1.08 1.53 15.30
C VAL A 232 0.91 2.92 14.69
N GLU A 233 2.02 3.59 14.43
CA GLU A 233 2.09 4.84 13.67
C GLU A 233 2.59 4.59 12.26
N ASP A 234 1.99 5.29 11.30
CA ASP A 234 2.32 5.21 9.88
C ASP A 234 3.41 6.20 9.45
N SER A 235 3.66 7.24 10.22
CA SER A 235 4.60 8.30 9.86
C SER A 235 6.05 7.86 10.01
N LEU A 236 6.74 7.72 8.90
CA LEU A 236 8.03 7.06 8.80
C LEU A 236 9.19 7.98 8.43
N ASP A 237 8.92 9.18 7.90
CA ASP A 237 9.89 9.88 7.08
C ASP A 237 11.06 10.52 7.84
N ASP A 238 10.93 10.81 9.14
CA ASP A 238 11.98 11.56 9.86
C ASP A 238 12.81 10.73 10.87
N PHE A 239 12.43 9.49 11.19
CA PHE A 239 13.03 8.75 12.31
C PHE A 239 13.70 7.43 11.96
N ILE A 240 13.57 6.93 10.74
CA ILE A 240 14.02 5.59 10.39
C ILE A 240 15.22 5.62 9.43
N LYS A 241 16.29 4.91 9.81
CA LYS A 241 17.49 4.73 8.97
C LYS A 241 17.29 3.68 7.87
N VAL A 242 16.17 3.01 7.85
CA VAL A 242 15.84 1.92 6.93
C VAL A 242 14.94 2.45 5.83
N GLU A 243 15.17 2.01 4.60
CA GLU A 243 14.35 2.41 3.45
C GLU A 243 12.86 2.07 3.68
N GLY A 244 11.97 3.05 3.49
CA GLY A 244 10.55 2.99 3.85
C GLY A 244 9.82 1.74 3.32
N LYS A 245 10.23 1.19 2.17
CA LYS A 245 9.62 -0.05 1.63
C LYS A 245 9.73 -1.26 2.54
N TYR A 246 10.77 -1.34 3.39
CA TYR A 246 10.95 -2.44 4.34
C TYR A 246 10.13 -2.30 5.60
N VAL A 247 9.49 -1.15 5.81
CA VAL A 247 8.82 -0.83 7.07
C VAL A 247 7.30 -0.81 6.86
N GLN A 248 6.57 -1.49 7.75
CA GLN A 248 5.11 -1.47 7.79
C GLN A 248 4.57 -0.37 8.70
N GLY A 249 5.29 -0.04 9.78
CA GLY A 249 4.88 0.93 10.78
C GLY A 249 5.82 0.94 11.98
N LEU A 250 5.56 1.88 12.90
CA LEU A 250 6.25 2.01 14.17
C LEU A 250 5.31 1.61 15.31
N ALA A 251 5.61 0.52 16.02
CA ALA A 251 4.85 0.11 17.19
C ALA A 251 5.29 0.88 18.43
N LYS A 252 4.34 1.49 19.14
CA LYS A 252 4.54 2.07 20.46
C LYS A 252 4.46 0.98 21.51
N THR A 253 5.53 0.76 22.24
CA THR A 253 5.58 -0.22 23.34
C THR A 253 5.97 0.46 24.65
N SER A 254 5.81 -0.24 25.75
CA SER A 254 6.28 0.26 27.06
C SER A 254 7.80 0.49 27.12
N GLN A 255 8.55 -0.11 26.20
CA GLN A 255 10.01 0.00 26.11
C GLN A 255 10.47 1.01 25.05
N GLY A 256 9.54 1.70 24.37
CA GLY A 256 9.81 2.69 23.31
C GLY A 256 9.24 2.27 21.95
N LEU A 257 9.70 2.97 20.92
CA LEU A 257 9.30 2.70 19.54
C LEU A 257 10.07 1.51 18.98
N LYS A 258 9.36 0.58 18.33
CA LYS A 258 9.91 -0.58 17.66
C LYS A 258 9.45 -0.61 16.20
N THR A 259 10.36 -0.87 15.28
CA THR A 259 10.08 -0.86 13.84
C THR A 259 9.47 -2.19 13.38
N LEU A 260 8.28 -2.18 12.82
CA LEU A 260 7.65 -3.35 12.21
C LEU A 260 8.09 -3.50 10.75
N LEU A 261 8.65 -4.65 10.40
CA LEU A 261 9.18 -4.93 9.08
C LEU A 261 8.16 -5.63 8.17
N ASN A 262 8.16 -5.24 6.91
CA ASN A 262 7.42 -5.94 5.87
C ASN A 262 8.26 -7.11 5.32
N ILE A 263 7.91 -8.32 5.70
CA ILE A 263 8.67 -9.53 5.36
C ILE A 263 8.74 -9.78 3.84
N GLU A 264 7.72 -9.40 3.09
CA GLU A 264 7.65 -9.59 1.64
C GLU A 264 8.71 -8.76 0.90
N TYR A 265 9.01 -7.56 1.42
CA TYR A 265 10.07 -6.71 0.86
C TYR A 265 11.46 -7.02 1.46
N VAL A 266 11.49 -7.48 2.71
CA VAL A 266 12.75 -7.88 3.37
C VAL A 266 13.33 -9.12 2.71
N ILE A 267 12.51 -10.15 2.48
CA ILE A 267 12.93 -11.38 1.79
C ILE A 267 12.69 -11.18 0.29
N PRO A 268 13.76 -11.05 -0.52
CA PRO A 268 13.63 -10.88 -1.96
C PRO A 268 13.36 -12.25 -2.63
N ALA A 269 12.14 -12.77 -2.50
CA ALA A 269 11.78 -14.13 -2.90
C ALA A 269 12.19 -14.46 -4.34
N GLN A 270 12.01 -13.54 -5.28
CA GLN A 270 12.41 -13.72 -6.68
C GLN A 270 13.94 -13.84 -6.85
N GLU A 271 14.73 -13.09 -6.07
CA GLU A 271 16.19 -13.19 -6.11
C GLU A 271 16.66 -14.51 -5.49
N LEU A 272 16.00 -14.97 -4.41
CA LEU A 272 16.35 -16.21 -3.71
C LEU A 272 16.01 -17.46 -4.52
N THR A 273 14.93 -17.44 -5.28
CA THR A 273 14.51 -18.54 -6.15
C THR A 273 15.49 -18.76 -7.32
N ASN A 274 16.18 -17.70 -7.74
CA ASN A 274 17.15 -17.73 -8.84
C ASN A 274 18.61 -17.99 -8.39
N LEU A 275 18.84 -18.29 -7.11
CA LEU A 275 20.19 -18.59 -6.62
C LEU A 275 20.76 -19.84 -7.28
N PRO A 276 22.08 -19.86 -7.60
CA PRO A 276 22.73 -21.05 -8.12
C PRO A 276 22.59 -22.19 -7.12
N SER A 277 22.33 -23.40 -7.65
CA SER A 277 22.27 -24.60 -6.83
C SER A 277 23.59 -24.79 -6.07
N ALA A 278 23.52 -25.10 -4.78
CA ALA A 278 24.71 -25.43 -4.00
C ALA A 278 25.40 -26.63 -4.65
N PRO A 279 26.75 -26.66 -4.68
CA PRO A 279 27.52 -27.74 -5.25
C PRO A 279 27.33 -29.08 -4.51
#